data_f160c2858d90a63d5280bf1db04e8fba
#
_entry.id   f160c2858d90a63d5280bf1db04e8fba
#
_cell.length_a   1.000
_cell.length_b   1.000
_cell.length_c   1.000
_cell.angle_alpha   90.00
_cell.angle_beta   90.00
_cell.angle_gamma   90.00
#
_symmetry.space_group_name_H-M   'P 1'
#
loop_
_entity.id
_entity.type
_entity.pdbx_description
1 polymer ?
#
loop_
_entity_poly.entity_id
_entity_poly.type
_entity_poly.pdbx_seq_one_letter_code
_entity_poly.pdbx_strand_id
1 'polypeptide(L)'
;MATFETNALEINDLNKNYPGFSLNHLNLTLPSGCILGLIGENGAGKTTTIKLILDIIKKDSGSIRILGRDCTSATTFLKEEIGVVLDEVGFQECLTPLQIGRIMKDIFHNWDPSLYDQYLQKFNLPNKKEFGKFSKGMKMKLGIAVALSHHPKL
;
A
#
# COMPACT_ATOMS: atom_id res chain seq x y z
N MET A 1 32.95 4.08 2.67
CA MET A 1 31.83 4.89 2.08
C MET A 1 30.62 4.64 2.94
N ALA A 2 30.14 5.63 3.66
CA ALA A 2 28.93 5.49 4.46
C ALA A 2 27.77 5.35 3.49
N THR A 3 27.12 4.18 3.47
CA THR A 3 25.81 4.01 2.85
C THR A 3 24.85 4.87 3.66
N PHE A 4 24.40 5.98 3.10
CA PHE A 4 23.28 6.71 3.65
C PHE A 4 22.09 5.73 3.60
N GLU A 5 21.74 5.15 4.73
CA GLU A 5 20.52 4.39 4.88
C GLU A 5 19.37 5.37 4.63
N THR A 6 18.82 5.34 3.44
CA THR A 6 17.66 6.14 3.11
C THR A 6 16.46 5.52 3.81
N ASN A 7 15.74 6.31 4.62
CA ASN A 7 14.52 5.84 5.25
C ASN A 7 13.44 5.61 4.19
N ALA A 8 12.77 4.46 4.27
CA ALA A 8 11.62 4.16 3.41
C ALA A 8 10.43 5.04 3.78
N LEU A 9 10.26 5.36 5.08
CA LEU A 9 9.21 6.23 5.58
C LEU A 9 9.74 7.10 6.73
N GLU A 10 9.41 8.38 6.69
CA GLU A 10 9.63 9.33 7.77
C GLU A 10 8.38 10.14 8.04
N ILE A 11 7.95 10.16 9.30
CA ILE A 11 6.84 10.96 9.78
C ILE A 11 7.37 11.86 10.90
N ASN A 12 7.15 13.16 10.78
CA ASN A 12 7.59 14.13 11.78
C ASN A 12 6.42 15.01 12.19
N ASP A 13 6.15 15.02 13.49
CA ASP A 13 5.14 15.86 14.16
C ASP A 13 3.76 15.82 13.49
N LEU A 14 3.35 14.63 13.05
CA LEU A 14 2.11 14.45 12.31
C LEU A 14 0.91 14.58 13.22
N ASN A 15 -0.03 15.44 12.80
CA ASN A 15 -1.25 15.72 13.54
C ASN A 15 -2.49 15.56 12.64
N LYS A 16 -3.55 14.97 13.19
CA LYS A 16 -4.87 14.84 12.58
C LYS A 16 -5.96 14.85 13.62
N ASN A 17 -6.91 15.79 13.47
CA ASN A 17 -8.02 15.95 14.41
C ASN A 17 -9.35 15.58 13.76
N TYR A 18 -10.17 14.87 14.49
CA TYR A 18 -11.58 14.58 14.22
C TYR A 18 -12.42 14.81 15.46
N PRO A 19 -13.73 15.04 15.37
CA PRO A 19 -14.60 15.02 16.53
C PRO A 19 -14.49 13.68 17.28
N GLY A 20 -14.01 13.76 18.53
CA GLY A 20 -13.84 12.57 19.39
C GLY A 20 -12.55 11.76 19.20
N PHE A 21 -11.65 12.16 18.29
CA PHE A 21 -10.36 11.48 18.10
C PHE A 21 -9.28 12.44 17.62
N SER A 22 -8.09 12.35 18.19
CA SER A 22 -6.92 13.12 17.72
C SER A 22 -5.69 12.23 17.64
N LEU A 23 -4.99 12.34 16.53
CA LEU A 23 -3.62 11.86 16.36
C LEU A 23 -2.69 13.05 16.59
N ASN A 24 -1.89 13.02 17.64
CA ASN A 24 -1.06 14.15 18.06
C ASN A 24 0.42 13.80 18.03
N HIS A 25 1.23 14.68 17.42
CA HIS A 25 2.69 14.63 17.44
C HIS A 25 3.27 13.26 17.11
N LEU A 26 2.66 12.54 16.13
CA LEU A 26 3.18 11.23 15.72
C LEU A 26 4.53 11.40 15.02
N ASN A 27 5.53 10.73 15.56
CA ASN A 27 6.85 10.62 14.96
C ASN A 27 7.17 9.14 14.69
N LEU A 28 7.64 8.82 13.49
CA LEU A 28 7.93 7.45 13.10
C LEU A 28 8.97 7.45 11.98
N THR A 29 9.94 6.54 12.09
CA THR A 29 10.93 6.33 11.04
C THR A 29 11.01 4.84 10.72
N LEU A 30 10.94 4.50 9.44
CA LEU A 30 11.14 3.14 8.92
C LEU A 30 12.38 3.16 8.03
N PRO A 31 13.51 2.59 8.46
CA PRO A 31 14.67 2.42 7.59
C PRO A 31 14.35 1.48 6.42
N SER A 32 15.02 1.70 5.27
CA SER A 32 14.89 0.80 4.12
C SER A 32 15.31 -0.63 4.48
N GLY A 33 14.59 -1.62 3.97
CA GLY A 33 14.84 -3.04 4.25
C GLY A 33 14.32 -3.53 5.60
N CYS A 34 13.66 -2.68 6.40
CA CYS A 34 13.07 -3.05 7.69
C CYS A 34 11.56 -3.30 7.57
N ILE A 35 11.01 -4.03 8.55
CA ILE A 35 9.57 -4.24 8.73
C ILE A 35 9.13 -3.49 9.98
N LEU A 36 8.05 -2.73 9.86
CA LEU A 36 7.43 -2.01 10.97
C LEU A 36 6.02 -2.56 11.25
N GLY A 37 5.75 -2.88 12.51
CA GLY A 37 4.42 -3.25 12.99
C GLY A 37 3.75 -2.09 13.73
N LEU A 38 2.56 -1.69 13.27
CA LEU A 38 1.69 -0.76 14.01
C LEU A 38 0.74 -1.57 14.91
N ILE A 39 0.99 -1.53 16.22
CA ILE A 39 0.22 -2.27 17.23
C ILE A 39 -0.53 -1.28 18.12
N GLY A 40 -1.73 -1.63 18.55
CA GLY A 40 -2.54 -0.81 19.44
C GLY A 40 -4.00 -1.26 19.45
N GLU A 41 -4.77 -0.73 20.37
CA GLU A 41 -6.22 -0.99 20.51
C GLU A 41 -7.03 -0.48 19.30
N ASN A 42 -8.29 -0.91 19.21
CA ASN A 42 -9.22 -0.34 18.24
C ASN A 42 -9.45 1.13 18.57
N GLY A 43 -9.35 2.01 17.54
CA GLY A 43 -9.42 3.45 17.76
C GLY A 43 -8.07 4.14 18.04
N ALA A 44 -6.96 3.43 18.26
CA ALA A 44 -5.64 4.02 18.51
C ALA A 44 -5.01 4.80 17.32
N GLY A 45 -5.70 4.91 16.19
CA GLY A 45 -5.23 5.71 15.05
C GLY A 45 -4.43 4.95 13.99
N LYS A 46 -4.25 3.63 14.11
CA LYS A 46 -3.50 2.82 13.12
C LYS A 46 -3.98 3.03 11.69
N THR A 47 -5.27 2.86 11.45
CA THR A 47 -5.89 3.04 10.13
C THR A 47 -5.79 4.49 9.65
N THR A 48 -5.93 5.46 10.58
CA THR A 48 -5.76 6.88 10.26
C THR A 48 -4.33 7.17 9.83
N THR A 49 -3.34 6.64 10.52
CA THR A 49 -1.92 6.77 10.16
C THR A 49 -1.65 6.20 8.76
N ILE A 50 -2.13 5.00 8.46
CA ILE A 50 -1.97 4.39 7.12
C ILE A 50 -2.64 5.25 6.04
N LYS A 51 -3.86 5.74 6.28
CA LYS A 51 -4.57 6.62 5.34
C LYS A 51 -3.85 7.95 5.10
N LEU A 52 -3.20 8.51 6.13
CA LEU A 52 -2.35 9.71 6.02
C LEU A 52 -1.09 9.43 5.19
N ILE A 53 -0.42 8.30 5.42
CA ILE A 53 0.76 7.87 4.63
C ILE A 53 0.40 7.72 3.15
N LEU A 54 -0.78 7.16 2.85
CA LEU A 54 -1.27 6.94 1.48
C LEU A 54 -1.91 8.19 0.85
N ASP A 55 -1.92 9.33 1.54
CA ASP A 55 -2.58 10.58 1.13
C ASP A 55 -4.08 10.41 0.78
N ILE A 56 -4.74 9.40 1.36
CA ILE A 56 -6.19 9.18 1.23
C ILE A 56 -6.96 10.25 2.03
N ILE A 57 -6.39 10.69 3.15
CA ILE A 57 -6.90 11.79 3.97
C ILE A 57 -5.81 12.82 4.17
N LYS A 58 -6.20 14.10 4.31
CA LYS A 58 -5.24 15.19 4.50
C LYS A 58 -4.85 15.32 5.97
N LYS A 59 -3.56 15.51 6.22
CA LYS A 59 -3.02 15.88 7.54
C LYS A 59 -3.39 17.31 7.89
N ASP A 60 -3.44 17.62 9.18
CA ASP A 60 -3.66 18.99 9.66
C ASP A 60 -2.32 19.71 9.81
N SER A 61 -1.28 19.02 10.30
CA SER A 61 0.10 19.54 10.35
C SER A 61 1.12 18.40 10.36
N GLY A 62 2.41 18.75 10.36
CA GLY A 62 3.51 17.81 10.30
C GLY A 62 3.94 17.44 8.88
N SER A 63 4.85 16.49 8.75
CA SER A 63 5.36 16.04 7.45
C SER A 63 5.41 14.52 7.34
N ILE A 64 5.21 14.02 6.11
CA ILE A 64 5.37 12.62 5.74
C ILE A 64 6.29 12.58 4.52
N ARG A 65 7.38 11.82 4.62
CA ARG A 65 8.28 11.55 3.52
C ARG A 65 8.32 10.06 3.24
N ILE A 66 8.23 9.69 1.97
CA ILE A 66 8.33 8.32 1.50
C ILE A 66 9.48 8.26 0.50
N LEU A 67 10.44 7.37 0.73
CA LEU A 67 11.66 7.24 -0.07
C LEU A 67 12.38 8.60 -0.27
N GLY A 68 12.43 9.41 0.80
CA GLY A 68 13.05 10.73 0.82
C GLY A 68 12.25 11.86 0.17
N ARG A 69 11.04 11.59 -0.39
CA ARG A 69 10.20 12.57 -1.07
C ARG A 69 8.99 12.95 -0.21
N ASP A 70 8.60 14.22 -0.23
CA ASP A 70 7.41 14.69 0.46
C ASP A 70 6.15 14.13 -0.20
N CYS A 71 5.25 13.58 0.61
CA CYS A 71 4.03 12.92 0.15
C CYS A 71 3.03 13.88 -0.54
N THR A 72 3.10 15.18 -0.24
CA THR A 72 2.17 16.18 -0.79
C THR A 72 2.51 16.66 -2.20
N SER A 73 3.75 16.51 -2.64
CA SER A 73 4.25 17.09 -3.90
C SER A 73 4.43 16.09 -5.06
N ALA A 74 4.34 14.78 -4.81
CA ALA A 74 4.74 13.74 -5.77
C ALA A 74 3.74 12.57 -5.88
N THR A 75 2.46 12.85 -5.80
CA THR A 75 1.38 11.86 -5.60
C THR A 75 1.34 10.72 -6.62
N THR A 76 1.57 10.95 -7.90
CA THR A 76 1.50 9.89 -8.93
C THR A 76 2.71 8.97 -8.88
N PHE A 77 3.91 9.53 -8.79
CA PHE A 77 5.15 8.76 -8.71
C PHE A 77 5.22 7.88 -7.44
N LEU A 78 4.82 8.45 -6.30
CA LEU A 78 4.84 7.70 -5.02
C LEU A 78 3.89 6.51 -5.04
N LYS A 79 2.75 6.61 -5.71
CA LYS A 79 1.80 5.50 -5.83
C LYS A 79 2.36 4.30 -6.59
N GLU A 80 3.27 4.52 -7.53
CA GLU A 80 3.94 3.44 -8.24
C GLU A 80 5.02 2.74 -7.41
N GLU A 81 5.57 3.44 -6.41
CA GLU A 81 6.63 2.90 -5.54
C GLU A 81 6.07 2.21 -4.28
N ILE A 82 4.74 2.25 -4.08
CA ILE A 82 4.08 1.70 -2.88
C ILE A 82 3.13 0.57 -3.26
N GLY A 83 3.35 -0.61 -2.68
CA GLY A 83 2.42 -1.72 -2.75
C GLY A 83 1.45 -1.70 -1.56
N VAL A 84 0.14 -1.67 -1.83
CA VAL A 84 -0.88 -1.60 -0.77
C VAL A 84 -1.76 -2.83 -0.82
N VAL A 85 -1.92 -3.49 0.34
CA VAL A 85 -2.89 -4.56 0.52
C VAL A 85 -3.83 -4.17 1.65
N LEU A 86 -5.10 -3.94 1.31
CA LEU A 86 -6.14 -3.60 2.27
C LEU A 86 -6.86 -4.86 2.77
N ASP A 87 -7.48 -4.78 3.94
CA ASP A 87 -8.27 -5.88 4.53
C ASP A 87 -9.39 -6.35 3.61
N GLU A 88 -9.96 -5.43 2.82
CA GLU A 88 -10.92 -5.71 1.77
C GLU A 88 -10.33 -5.31 0.42
N VAL A 89 -10.05 -6.30 -0.41
CA VAL A 89 -9.60 -6.09 -1.78
C VAL A 89 -10.82 -5.79 -2.64
N GLY A 90 -10.92 -4.55 -3.12
CA GLY A 90 -12.11 -4.00 -3.77
C GLY A 90 -12.14 -4.13 -5.30
N PHE A 91 -11.79 -5.28 -5.88
CA PHE A 91 -12.01 -5.51 -7.32
C PHE A 91 -13.48 -5.81 -7.61
N GLN A 92 -13.94 -5.45 -8.82
CA GLN A 92 -15.30 -5.79 -9.26
C GLN A 92 -15.48 -7.31 -9.31
N GLU A 93 -16.61 -7.79 -8.82
CA GLU A 93 -16.87 -9.22 -8.64
C GLU A 93 -16.89 -10.03 -9.94
N CYS A 94 -17.25 -9.42 -11.07
CA CYS A 94 -17.30 -10.05 -12.39
C CYS A 94 -15.91 -10.19 -13.05
N LEU A 95 -14.87 -9.52 -12.54
CA LEU A 95 -13.55 -9.56 -13.14
C LEU A 95 -12.82 -10.85 -12.78
N THR A 96 -12.07 -11.38 -13.73
CA THR A 96 -11.13 -12.49 -13.50
C THR A 96 -9.73 -11.93 -13.21
N PRO A 97 -8.82 -12.70 -12.56
CA PRO A 97 -7.44 -12.28 -12.38
C PRO A 97 -6.75 -11.84 -13.67
N LEU A 98 -7.00 -12.52 -14.79
CA LEU A 98 -6.48 -12.12 -16.10
C LEU A 98 -6.93 -10.72 -16.53
N GLN A 99 -8.20 -10.39 -16.31
CA GLN A 99 -8.73 -9.05 -16.62
C GLN A 99 -8.18 -8.00 -15.68
N ILE A 100 -8.08 -8.32 -14.38
CA ILE A 100 -7.45 -7.45 -13.38
C ILE A 100 -6.00 -7.14 -13.76
N GLY A 101 -5.21 -8.16 -14.13
CA GLY A 101 -3.82 -7.94 -14.57
C GLY A 101 -3.70 -7.03 -15.80
N ARG A 102 -4.65 -7.09 -16.75
CA ARG A 102 -4.68 -6.17 -17.90
C ARG A 102 -4.97 -4.73 -17.47
N ILE A 103 -5.94 -4.54 -16.59
CA ILE A 103 -6.28 -3.21 -16.03
C ILE A 103 -5.09 -2.63 -15.27
N MET A 104 -4.41 -3.44 -14.45
CA MET A 104 -3.25 -2.98 -13.67
C MET A 104 -2.07 -2.59 -14.58
N LYS A 105 -1.89 -3.27 -15.70
CA LYS A 105 -0.89 -2.90 -16.71
C LYS A 105 -1.11 -1.49 -17.29
N ASP A 106 -2.37 -1.07 -17.40
CA ASP A 106 -2.71 0.26 -17.92
C ASP A 106 -2.58 1.35 -16.82
N ILE A 107 -2.57 0.94 -15.54
CA ILE A 107 -2.47 1.85 -14.37
C ILE A 107 -1.02 2.06 -13.94
N PHE A 108 -0.22 0.98 -13.88
CA PHE A 108 1.16 1.02 -13.38
C PHE A 108 2.16 0.92 -14.52
N HIS A 109 3.06 1.91 -14.64
CA HIS A 109 4.11 1.90 -15.68
C HIS A 109 5.11 0.75 -15.49
N ASN A 110 5.41 0.42 -14.21
CA ASN A 110 6.34 -0.64 -13.84
C ASN A 110 5.66 -2.02 -13.69
N TRP A 111 4.45 -2.20 -14.25
CA TRP A 111 3.76 -3.47 -14.17
C TRP A 111 4.51 -4.59 -14.89
N ASP A 112 4.75 -5.68 -14.17
CA ASP A 112 5.37 -6.90 -14.69
C ASP A 112 4.33 -8.03 -14.82
N PRO A 113 3.81 -8.27 -16.05
CA PRO A 113 2.84 -9.35 -16.28
C PRO A 113 3.40 -10.75 -15.95
N SER A 114 4.71 -10.95 -16.16
CA SER A 114 5.35 -12.24 -15.90
C SER A 114 5.42 -12.51 -14.40
N LEU A 115 5.78 -11.51 -13.62
CA LEU A 115 5.80 -11.59 -12.16
C LEU A 115 4.39 -11.81 -11.60
N TYR A 116 3.39 -11.13 -12.17
CA TYR A 116 1.99 -11.33 -11.80
C TYR A 116 1.55 -12.78 -12.03
N ASP A 117 1.82 -13.33 -13.20
CA ASP A 117 1.50 -14.73 -13.52
C ASP A 117 2.22 -15.71 -12.57
N GLN A 118 3.47 -15.43 -12.21
CA GLN A 118 4.20 -16.23 -11.22
C GLN A 118 3.50 -16.21 -9.85
N TYR A 119 3.01 -15.05 -9.39
CA TYR A 119 2.26 -14.96 -8.14
C TYR A 119 0.92 -15.68 -8.22
N LEU A 120 0.19 -15.61 -9.33
CA LEU A 120 -1.05 -16.37 -9.51
C LEU A 120 -0.79 -17.88 -9.38
N GLN A 121 0.28 -18.38 -9.99
CA GLN A 121 0.70 -19.78 -9.88
C GLN A 121 1.13 -20.14 -8.45
N LYS A 122 2.02 -19.34 -7.85
CA LYS A 122 2.53 -19.56 -6.48
C LYS A 122 1.42 -19.61 -5.44
N PHE A 123 0.38 -18.80 -5.61
CA PHE A 123 -0.76 -18.76 -4.69
C PHE A 123 -1.89 -19.72 -5.07
N ASN A 124 -1.73 -20.50 -6.15
CA ASN A 124 -2.74 -21.41 -6.70
C ASN A 124 -4.08 -20.69 -6.99
N LEU A 125 -4.01 -19.51 -7.61
CA LEU A 125 -5.19 -18.73 -7.96
C LEU A 125 -5.65 -19.06 -9.38
N PRO A 126 -6.94 -19.43 -9.59
CA PRO A 126 -7.48 -19.71 -10.90
C PRO A 126 -7.65 -18.41 -11.70
N ASN A 127 -6.90 -18.27 -12.80
CA ASN A 127 -6.83 -17.03 -13.59
C ASN A 127 -8.10 -16.69 -14.40
N LYS A 128 -9.02 -17.65 -14.58
CA LYS A 128 -10.30 -17.49 -15.32
C LYS A 128 -11.54 -17.48 -14.43
N LYS A 129 -11.40 -17.68 -13.12
CA LYS A 129 -12.53 -17.66 -12.19
C LYS A 129 -12.81 -16.22 -11.75
N GLU A 130 -14.07 -15.81 -11.73
CA GLU A 130 -14.49 -14.48 -11.29
C GLU A 130 -14.10 -14.19 -9.84
N PHE A 131 -13.68 -12.97 -9.56
CA PHE A 131 -13.25 -12.51 -8.23
C PHE A 131 -14.34 -12.66 -7.17
N GLY A 132 -15.61 -12.44 -7.52
CA GLY A 132 -16.73 -12.64 -6.62
C GLY A 132 -16.88 -14.07 -6.08
N LYS A 133 -16.36 -15.06 -6.82
CA LYS A 133 -16.36 -16.48 -6.43
C LYS A 133 -15.11 -16.90 -5.64
N PHE A 134 -14.22 -15.94 -5.30
CA PHE A 134 -13.04 -16.21 -4.49
C PHE A 134 -13.41 -16.24 -3.01
N SER A 135 -12.77 -17.13 -2.25
CA SER A 135 -12.80 -17.05 -0.79
C SER A 135 -12.05 -15.79 -0.31
N LYS A 136 -12.31 -15.36 0.94
CA LYS A 136 -11.59 -14.21 1.54
C LYS A 136 -10.08 -14.36 1.43
N GLY A 137 -9.54 -15.56 1.71
CA GLY A 137 -8.11 -15.85 1.58
C GLY A 137 -7.60 -15.76 0.13
N MET A 138 -8.38 -16.20 -0.86
CA MET A 138 -8.02 -16.04 -2.28
C MET A 138 -8.05 -14.58 -2.71
N LYS A 139 -9.03 -13.80 -2.26
CA LYS A 139 -9.10 -12.35 -2.50
C LYS A 139 -7.86 -11.65 -1.95
N MET A 140 -7.46 -11.96 -0.72
CA MET A 140 -6.25 -11.41 -0.10
C MET A 140 -4.98 -11.78 -0.88
N LYS A 141 -4.81 -13.05 -1.26
CA LYS A 141 -3.69 -13.52 -2.09
C LYS A 141 -3.61 -12.78 -3.42
N LEU A 142 -4.76 -12.52 -4.07
CA LEU A 142 -4.81 -11.75 -5.31
C LEU A 142 -4.40 -10.29 -5.07
N GLY A 143 -4.85 -9.66 -3.97
CA GLY A 143 -4.40 -8.33 -3.56
C GLY A 143 -2.89 -8.25 -3.40
N ILE A 144 -2.29 -9.25 -2.74
CA ILE A 144 -0.82 -9.35 -2.59
C ILE A 144 -0.13 -9.51 -3.96
N ALA A 145 -0.67 -10.38 -4.84
CA ALA A 145 -0.11 -10.56 -6.17
C ALA A 145 -0.10 -9.25 -6.95
N VAL A 146 -1.21 -8.50 -6.93
CA VAL A 146 -1.32 -7.19 -7.58
C VAL A 146 -0.34 -6.19 -6.97
N ALA A 147 -0.31 -6.09 -5.63
CA ALA A 147 0.53 -5.12 -4.94
C ALA A 147 2.04 -5.32 -5.19
N LEU A 148 2.48 -6.56 -5.42
CA LEU A 148 3.89 -6.86 -5.64
C LEU A 148 4.32 -6.82 -7.13
N SER A 149 3.37 -6.87 -8.06
CA SER A 149 3.68 -7.03 -9.48
C SER A 149 4.10 -5.75 -10.21
N HIS A 150 4.14 -4.61 -9.53
CA HIS A 150 4.68 -3.36 -10.06
C HIS A 150 6.02 -2.97 -9.39
N HIS A 151 6.69 -3.92 -8.73
CA HIS A 151 7.98 -3.75 -8.06
C HIS A 151 8.01 -2.60 -7.03
N PRO A 152 7.08 -2.55 -6.07
CA PRO A 152 7.06 -1.51 -5.06
C PRO A 152 8.31 -1.56 -4.19
N LYS A 153 8.70 -0.40 -3.64
CA LYS A 153 9.83 -0.26 -2.70
C LYS A 153 9.37 -0.15 -1.24
N LEU A 154 8.07 0.11 -1.02
CA LEU A 154 7.42 0.17 0.28
C LEU A 154 6.05 -0.53 0.21
#